data_7bfed5ccc7d247bae986b5af209baa2b
#
_entry.id   7bfed5ccc7d247bae986b5af209baa2b
#
_cell.length_a   1.000
_cell.length_b   1.000
_cell.length_c   1.000
_cell.angle_alpha   90.00
_cell.angle_beta   90.00
_cell.angle_gamma   90.00
#
_symmetry.space_group_name_H-M   'P 1'
#
loop_
_entity.id
_entity.type
_entity.pdbx_description
1 polymer ?
#
loop_
_entity_poly.entity_id
_entity_poly.type
_entity_poly.pdbx_seq_one_letter_code
_entity_poly.pdbx_strand_id
1 'polypeptide(L)'
;MFLSKQKRREEPEGLALTGPVTVPGDPAGAWLEGERRAAAVYAPGGYHWLPTEGQEVLVLKAGACGEKRCALGIPQSAEKLELQPGEVAVTAGKATLRLKPDGTVELTGTLRVNGTVVGPEPALEEGV
;
A
#
# COMPACT_ATOMS: atom_id res chain seq x y z
N MET A 1 -35.33 -10.97 -25.81
CA MET A 1 -34.98 -10.79 -25.42
C MET A 1 -34.41 -10.27 -25.08
N PHE A 2 -34.35 -9.91 -25.19
CA PHE A 2 -33.90 -9.38 -24.77
C PHE A 2 -33.36 -9.13 -24.01
N LEU A 3 -33.18 -9.25 -23.60
CA LEU A 3 -32.83 -9.20 -22.79
C LEU A 3 -31.76 -9.30 -22.37
N SER A 4 -31.27 -9.65 -22.47
CA SER A 4 -30.26 -9.93 -22.13
C SER A 4 -29.37 -9.05 -22.40
N LYS A 5 -29.20 -8.49 -22.99
CA LYS A 5 -28.48 -7.69 -23.11
C LYS A 5 -28.52 -6.76 -22.40
N GLN A 6 -29.12 -6.49 -21.99
CA GLN A 6 -29.20 -5.63 -21.22
C GLN A 6 -28.62 -5.79 -20.22
N LYS A 7 -28.30 -6.44 -19.83
CA LYS A 7 -27.78 -6.65 -18.83
C LYS A 7 -26.58 -6.40 -18.86
N ARG A 8 -25.89 -6.28 -19.51
CA ARG A 8 -24.80 -6.11 -19.44
C ARG A 8 -24.48 -4.89 -19.33
N ARG A 9 -24.95 -4.08 -19.68
CA ARG A 9 -24.75 -2.97 -19.53
C ARG A 9 -24.93 -2.68 -18.34
N GLU A 10 -25.43 -3.34 -17.72
CA GLU A 10 -25.59 -3.19 -16.53
C GLU A 10 -24.53 -3.64 -15.95
N GLU A 11 -23.51 -3.96 -16.51
CA GLU A 11 -22.39 -4.21 -15.99
C GLU A 11 -22.04 -3.17 -15.25
N PRO A 12 -21.85 -3.27 -14.04
CA PRO A 12 -21.55 -2.20 -13.20
C PRO A 12 -20.34 -1.58 -13.69
N GLU A 13 -20.23 -0.34 -13.60
CA GLU A 13 -19.07 0.31 -13.74
C GLU A 13 -18.26 -0.19 -12.82
N GLY A 14 -17.12 -0.47 -12.81
CA GLY A 14 -16.28 -1.09 -11.84
C GLY A 14 -16.40 -0.45 -10.50
N LEU A 15 -16.68 -1.22 -9.49
CA LEU A 15 -16.64 -0.76 -8.13
C LEU A 15 -15.21 -0.65 -7.64
N ALA A 16 -14.29 -1.38 -8.25
CA ALA A 16 -12.88 -1.34 -7.92
C ALA A 16 -12.09 -1.01 -9.17
N LEU A 17 -11.11 -0.16 -9.01
CA LEU A 17 -10.27 0.29 -10.10
C LEU A 17 -8.83 0.22 -9.69
N THR A 18 -7.93 0.17 -10.66
CA THR A 18 -6.52 0.36 -10.38
C THR A 18 -5.99 1.45 -11.28
N GLY A 19 -5.01 2.16 -10.81
CA GLY A 19 -4.37 3.19 -11.62
C GLY A 19 -3.15 3.74 -10.93
N PRO A 20 -2.27 4.38 -11.69
CA PRO A 20 -1.04 4.90 -11.11
C PRO A 20 -1.28 6.19 -10.36
N VAL A 21 -0.52 6.36 -9.29
CA VAL A 21 -0.55 7.59 -8.52
C VAL A 21 0.20 8.65 -9.31
N THR A 22 -0.43 9.80 -9.52
CA THR A 22 0.19 10.91 -10.20
C THR A 22 0.60 12.01 -9.23
N VAL A 23 -0.11 12.14 -8.10
CA VAL A 23 0.23 13.13 -7.08
C VAL A 23 0.20 12.44 -5.74
N PRO A 24 1.34 12.31 -5.06
CA PRO A 24 1.36 11.70 -3.73
C PRO A 24 0.58 12.54 -2.74
N GLY A 25 0.10 11.91 -1.71
CA GLY A 25 -0.60 12.63 -0.64
C GLY A 25 -1.87 11.93 -0.22
N ASP A 26 -2.65 12.62 0.58
CA ASP A 26 -3.94 12.15 1.04
C ASP A 26 -4.87 13.36 1.06
N PRO A 27 -5.73 13.51 0.07
CA PRO A 27 -6.02 12.50 -0.95
C PRO A 27 -4.90 12.40 -1.97
N ALA A 28 -4.71 11.22 -2.50
CA ALA A 28 -3.75 11.00 -3.56
C ALA A 28 -4.40 11.32 -4.89
N GLY A 29 -3.63 11.84 -5.82
CA GLY A 29 -4.10 11.96 -7.19
C GLY A 29 -3.74 10.69 -7.92
N ALA A 30 -4.69 10.11 -8.63
CA ALA A 30 -4.45 8.88 -9.37
C ALA A 30 -5.12 8.99 -10.73
N TRP A 31 -4.55 8.29 -11.71
CA TRP A 31 -5.10 8.28 -13.05
C TRP A 31 -6.06 7.10 -13.12
N LEU A 32 -7.35 7.41 -13.12
CA LEU A 32 -8.39 6.41 -13.07
C LEU A 32 -9.39 6.69 -14.18
N GLU A 33 -9.71 5.67 -14.93
CA GLU A 33 -10.74 5.81 -15.96
C GLU A 33 -10.44 6.94 -16.93
N GLY A 34 -9.18 7.11 -17.27
CA GLY A 34 -8.82 8.11 -18.27
C GLY A 34 -8.67 9.53 -17.78
N GLU A 35 -8.74 9.75 -16.46
CA GLU A 35 -8.57 11.11 -15.96
C GLU A 35 -8.01 11.06 -14.56
N ARG A 36 -7.45 12.18 -14.12
CA ARG A 36 -6.90 12.26 -12.80
C ARG A 36 -8.01 12.47 -11.80
N ARG A 37 -8.03 11.69 -10.75
CA ARG A 37 -9.03 11.81 -9.73
C ARG A 37 -8.39 11.74 -8.37
N ALA A 38 -9.01 12.39 -7.39
CA ALA A 38 -8.54 12.37 -6.03
C ALA A 38 -9.13 11.15 -5.33
N ALA A 39 -8.31 10.49 -4.53
CA ALA A 39 -8.74 9.32 -3.78
C ALA A 39 -8.21 9.43 -2.35
N ALA A 40 -9.10 9.40 -1.37
CA ALA A 40 -8.68 9.41 0.02
C ALA A 40 -7.96 8.12 0.32
N VAL A 41 -6.91 8.19 1.12
CA VAL A 41 -6.10 7.00 1.41
C VAL A 41 -6.65 6.34 2.66
N TYR A 42 -6.95 5.06 2.55
CA TYR A 42 -7.46 4.27 3.67
C TYR A 42 -6.43 3.22 4.04
N ALA A 43 -6.35 2.92 5.30
CA ALA A 43 -5.46 1.89 5.82
C ALA A 43 -6.13 1.30 7.05
N PRO A 44 -5.67 0.15 7.52
CA PRO A 44 -6.20 -0.40 8.77
C PRO A 44 -5.94 0.59 9.89
N GLY A 45 -6.80 0.60 10.92
CA GLY A 45 -6.66 1.55 12.00
C GLY A 45 -5.28 1.48 12.63
N GLY A 46 -4.67 2.62 12.78
CA GLY A 46 -3.33 2.71 13.34
C GLY A 46 -2.20 2.60 12.34
N TYR A 47 -2.48 2.22 11.10
CA TYR A 47 -1.46 2.20 10.06
C TYR A 47 -1.63 3.45 9.21
N HIS A 48 -0.52 4.05 8.85
CA HIS A 48 -0.54 5.26 8.04
C HIS A 48 0.40 5.07 6.86
N TRP A 49 -0.06 5.42 5.68
CA TRP A 49 0.69 5.17 4.47
C TRP A 49 0.32 6.22 3.45
N LEU A 50 1.29 6.72 2.76
CA LEU A 50 1.03 7.60 1.62
C LEU A 50 1.65 6.97 0.39
N PRO A 51 0.88 6.82 -0.66
CA PRO A 51 1.42 6.26 -1.89
C PRO A 51 2.38 7.21 -2.56
N THR A 52 3.34 6.66 -3.29
CA THR A 52 4.27 7.48 -4.03
C THR A 52 3.90 7.49 -5.50
N GLU A 53 4.44 8.46 -6.20
CA GLU A 53 4.13 8.62 -7.61
C GLU A 53 4.52 7.37 -8.38
N GLY A 54 3.69 6.93 -9.28
CA GLY A 54 3.94 5.76 -10.10
C GLY A 54 3.44 4.46 -9.53
N GLN A 55 3.10 4.43 -8.23
CA GLN A 55 2.57 3.19 -7.67
C GLN A 55 1.16 2.95 -8.20
N GLU A 56 0.86 1.69 -8.48
CA GLU A 56 -0.45 1.32 -8.97
C GLU A 56 -1.34 1.08 -7.76
N VAL A 57 -2.34 1.89 -7.52
CA VAL A 57 -3.18 1.76 -6.33
C VAL A 57 -4.50 1.14 -6.67
N LEU A 58 -5.01 0.36 -5.74
CA LEU A 58 -6.35 -0.19 -5.80
C LEU A 58 -7.29 0.83 -5.18
N VAL A 59 -8.31 1.20 -5.91
CA VAL A 59 -9.26 2.22 -5.48
C VAL A 59 -10.65 1.64 -5.51
N LEU A 60 -11.37 1.81 -4.43
CA LEU A 60 -12.76 1.43 -4.37
C LEU A 60 -13.62 2.65 -4.47
N LYS A 61 -14.78 2.50 -5.07
CA LYS A 61 -15.77 3.54 -5.08
C LYS A 61 -16.69 3.32 -3.88
N ALA A 62 -16.89 4.36 -3.11
CA ALA A 62 -17.68 4.29 -1.89
C ALA A 62 -18.72 5.38 -1.92
N GLY A 63 -19.66 5.34 -0.97
CA GLY A 63 -20.75 6.28 -0.95
C GLY A 63 -21.98 5.69 -1.61
N ALA A 64 -23.12 6.30 -1.41
CA ALA A 64 -24.37 5.76 -1.89
C ALA A 64 -24.39 5.64 -3.39
N CYS A 65 -23.74 6.53 -4.09
CA CYS A 65 -23.71 6.53 -5.55
C CYS A 65 -22.31 6.31 -6.11
N GLY A 66 -21.40 5.80 -5.29
CA GLY A 66 -20.03 5.60 -5.75
C GLY A 66 -19.26 6.86 -5.98
N GLU A 67 -19.66 7.93 -5.32
CA GLU A 67 -19.09 9.23 -5.60
C GLU A 67 -17.75 9.44 -4.90
N LYS A 68 -17.39 8.62 -3.93
CA LYS A 68 -16.12 8.75 -3.25
C LYS A 68 -15.16 7.71 -3.76
N ARG A 69 -13.90 8.05 -3.81
CA ARG A 69 -12.87 7.09 -4.20
C ARG A 69 -11.91 6.94 -3.06
N CYS A 70 -11.60 5.69 -2.72
CA CYS A 70 -10.78 5.36 -1.57
C CYS A 70 -9.63 4.48 -2.01
N ALA A 71 -8.40 4.99 -1.88
CA ALA A 71 -7.21 4.22 -2.25
C ALA A 71 -6.85 3.31 -1.08
N LEU A 72 -6.70 2.01 -1.35
CA LEU A 72 -6.54 1.02 -0.31
C LEU A 72 -5.17 0.36 -0.26
N GLY A 73 -4.42 0.37 -1.32
CA GLY A 73 -3.14 -0.31 -1.29
C GLY A 73 -2.58 -0.53 -2.67
N ILE A 74 -1.44 -1.19 -2.73
CA ILE A 74 -0.75 -1.50 -3.97
C ILE A 74 -0.60 -3.01 -4.08
N PRO A 75 -0.35 -3.54 -5.27
CA PRO A 75 -0.16 -4.98 -5.39
C PRO A 75 1.04 -5.43 -4.58
N GLN A 76 0.89 -6.54 -3.88
CA GLN A 76 1.96 -7.05 -3.07
C GLN A 76 3.17 -7.40 -3.92
N SER A 77 2.95 -7.85 -5.12
CA SER A 77 4.05 -8.23 -6.00
C SER A 77 4.95 -7.05 -6.36
N ALA A 78 4.48 -5.83 -6.15
CA ALA A 78 5.32 -4.67 -6.46
C ALA A 78 6.52 -4.57 -5.55
N GLU A 79 6.47 -5.20 -4.37
CA GLU A 79 7.58 -5.10 -3.44
C GLU A 79 8.64 -6.16 -3.67
N LYS A 80 8.32 -7.21 -4.40
CA LYS A 80 9.31 -8.23 -4.72
C LYS A 80 10.02 -8.83 -3.52
N LEU A 81 9.30 -8.96 -2.44
CA LEU A 81 9.85 -9.62 -1.27
C LEU A 81 9.63 -11.10 -1.39
N GLU A 82 10.61 -11.87 -0.95
CA GLU A 82 10.45 -13.31 -0.94
C GLU A 82 10.02 -13.72 0.44
N LEU A 83 8.76 -13.97 0.60
CA LEU A 83 8.20 -14.37 1.90
C LEU A 83 7.86 -15.84 1.89
N GLN A 84 8.10 -16.47 3.03
CA GLN A 84 7.67 -17.84 3.22
C GLN A 84 6.26 -17.83 3.76
N PRO A 85 5.51 -18.92 3.59
CA PRO A 85 4.14 -18.96 4.11
C PRO A 85 4.13 -18.65 5.60
N GLY A 86 3.23 -17.80 6.02
CA GLY A 86 3.12 -17.42 7.42
C GLY A 86 3.96 -16.24 7.84
N GLU A 87 4.84 -15.75 6.97
CA GLU A 87 5.62 -14.56 7.30
C GLU A 87 4.85 -13.30 7.02
N VAL A 88 5.14 -12.28 7.79
CA VAL A 88 4.56 -10.95 7.59
C VAL A 88 5.72 -9.97 7.49
N ALA A 89 5.64 -9.05 6.55
CA ALA A 89 6.66 -8.02 6.41
C ALA A 89 6.01 -6.67 6.19
N VAL A 90 6.62 -5.64 6.76
CA VAL A 90 6.22 -4.26 6.54
C VAL A 90 7.46 -3.55 6.03
N THR A 91 7.32 -2.85 4.91
CA THR A 91 8.48 -2.23 4.28
C THR A 91 8.20 -0.78 3.99
N ALA A 92 9.24 0.01 4.01
CA ALA A 92 9.18 1.39 3.54
C ALA A 92 10.58 1.75 3.10
N GLY A 93 10.77 1.90 1.79
CA GLY A 93 12.09 2.18 1.27
C GLY A 93 13.08 1.12 1.65
N LYS A 94 14.10 1.51 2.42
CA LYS A 94 15.14 0.56 2.80
C LYS A 94 14.88 -0.08 4.15
N ALA A 95 13.79 0.26 4.81
CA ALA A 95 13.48 -0.30 6.11
C ALA A 95 12.52 -1.46 5.96
N THR A 96 12.78 -2.54 6.67
CA THR A 96 11.94 -3.73 6.60
C THR A 96 11.78 -4.30 8.00
N LEU A 97 10.54 -4.60 8.36
CA LEU A 97 10.23 -5.32 9.58
C LEU A 97 9.65 -6.65 9.15
N ARG A 98 10.22 -7.75 9.60
CA ARG A 98 9.78 -9.09 9.18
C ARG A 98 9.48 -9.94 10.41
N LEU A 99 8.30 -10.53 10.42
CA LEU A 99 7.87 -11.40 11.50
C LEU A 99 7.79 -12.82 10.96
N LYS A 100 8.46 -13.74 11.61
CA LYS A 100 8.53 -15.11 11.13
C LYS A 100 7.75 -16.04 12.03
N PRO A 101 7.21 -17.13 11.47
CA PRO A 101 6.41 -18.03 12.28
C PRO A 101 7.16 -18.68 13.43
N ASP A 102 8.50 -18.74 13.36
CA ASP A 102 9.28 -19.34 14.45
C ASP A 102 9.48 -18.37 15.61
N GLY A 103 8.91 -17.18 15.54
CA GLY A 103 9.03 -16.21 16.62
C GLY A 103 10.13 -15.18 16.41
N THR A 104 10.86 -15.27 15.30
CA THR A 104 11.91 -14.30 15.04
C THR A 104 11.32 -13.02 14.49
N VAL A 105 11.83 -11.89 14.99
CA VAL A 105 11.49 -10.59 14.47
C VAL A 105 12.78 -10.00 13.94
N GLU A 106 12.79 -9.66 12.65
CA GLU A 106 13.97 -9.07 12.03
C GLU A 106 13.68 -7.66 11.60
N LEU A 107 14.57 -6.75 11.93
CA LEU A 107 14.47 -5.40 11.49
C LEU A 107 15.69 -5.06 10.67
N THR A 108 15.49 -4.62 9.44
CA THR A 108 16.57 -4.18 8.59
C THR A 108 16.45 -2.68 8.45
N GLY A 109 17.53 -1.99 8.75
CA GLY A 109 17.53 -0.53 8.74
C GLY A 109 18.04 -0.03 10.07
N THR A 110 17.84 1.24 10.34
CA THR A 110 18.28 1.86 11.57
C THR A 110 17.08 1.94 12.51
N LEU A 111 17.23 1.38 13.70
CA LEU A 111 16.17 1.42 14.70
C LEU A 111 16.43 2.55 15.67
N ARG A 112 15.45 3.39 15.91
CA ARG A 112 15.52 4.40 16.93
C ARG A 112 14.42 4.17 17.94
N VAL A 113 14.77 4.21 19.20
CA VAL A 113 13.79 4.08 20.26
C VAL A 113 13.87 5.36 21.07
N ASN A 114 12.78 6.09 21.11
CA ASN A 114 12.72 7.41 21.78
C ASN A 114 13.84 8.30 21.28
N GLY A 115 14.08 8.28 19.97
CA GLY A 115 15.07 9.15 19.37
C GLY A 115 16.50 8.66 19.41
N THR A 116 16.76 7.55 20.10
CA THR A 116 18.12 7.04 20.23
C THR A 116 18.29 5.83 19.33
N VAL A 117 19.39 5.82 18.59
CA VAL A 117 19.68 4.72 17.69
C VAL A 117 20.03 3.48 18.52
N VAL A 118 19.42 2.36 18.16
CA VAL A 118 19.66 1.10 18.81
C VAL A 118 20.12 0.15 17.75
N GLY A 119 21.09 -0.68 18.04
CA GLY A 119 21.49 -1.67 17.07
C GLY A 119 22.91 -2.06 17.29
N PRO A 120 23.46 -2.82 16.37
CA PRO A 120 24.80 -3.28 16.56
C PRO A 120 25.74 -2.12 16.63
N GLU A 121 26.76 -2.24 17.51
CA GLU A 121 27.70 -1.24 17.63
C GLU A 121 28.46 -1.24 16.42
N PRO A 122 28.76 -0.19 15.92
CA PRO A 122 29.64 -0.11 14.79
C PRO A 122 30.92 -0.62 15.24
N ALA A 123 31.42 -1.27 14.54
CA ALA A 123 32.65 -1.73 14.97
C ALA A 123 33.58 -0.71 15.33
N LEU A 124 33.46 -0.30 15.49
CA LEU A 124 34.12 0.23 15.95
C LEU A 124 34.53 0.24 16.90
N GLU A 125 34.18 0.16 17.15
CA GLU A 125 34.36 0.09 17.98
C GLU A 125 35.17 -0.42 18.12
N GLU A 126 35.44 -0.62 17.75
CA GLU A 126 36.13 -1.16 17.86
C GLU A 126 37.02 -0.95 17.78
N GLY A 127 37.03 -0.52 17.83
CA GLY A 127 37.73 -0.35 17.93
C GLY A 127 38.37 -0.10 17.97
N VAL A 128 38.62 -0.10 17.96
CA VAL A 128 39.10 0.06 18.20
C VAL A 128 39.59 0.12 18.47
#